data_4b56660b9b316c3eb22027d14009622a
#
_entry.id   4b56660b9b316c3eb22027d14009622a
#
_cell.length_a   1.000
_cell.length_b   1.000
_cell.length_c   1.000
_cell.angle_alpha   90.00
_cell.angle_beta   90.00
_cell.angle_gamma   90.00
#
_symmetry.space_group_name_H-M   'P 1'
#
loop_
_entity.id
_entity.type
_entity.pdbx_description
1 polymer ?
#
loop_
_entity_poly.entity_id
_entity_poly.type
_entity_poly.pdbx_seq_one_letter_code
_entity_poly.pdbx_strand_id
1 'polypeptide(L)'
;MPLLATLGRRLLVVAPILAVVSMLLFTALRILPVDPAAMSMPPTATKMEIEAARRAMGLDRPLPEQYGIWLGHVLRGDFGRSIHLRRPVAELVGETLPATIELTVCAMLVAGALGVAGGLLLFALRDRALEPVAETGTTLLMSIPEFLWALLFIFVFGVLLQAMPFTGRIAPGLRLPSVTGFLLLDAVLVGRPDILASALEHMVLPSLALGIAFAPPIMRVLRASLLDVYHEDYIRQARLRGLSETRILLAHALRNAALPTLTLMG
;
A
#
# COMPACT_ATOMS: atom_id res chain seq x y z
N MET A 1 25.38 15.13 11.27
CA MET A 1 24.51 15.60 12.36
C MET A 1 23.13 16.15 11.96
N PRO A 2 22.86 16.66 10.75
CA PRO A 2 21.51 17.14 10.42
C PRO A 2 20.45 16.03 10.32
N LEU A 3 20.82 14.83 9.90
CA LEU A 3 19.88 13.70 9.70
C LEU A 3 19.24 13.23 11.00
N LEU A 4 20.01 13.08 12.07
CA LEU A 4 19.51 12.66 13.41
C LEU A 4 18.57 13.71 14.01
N ALA A 5 18.90 14.99 13.85
CA ALA A 5 18.03 16.09 14.30
C ALA A 5 16.71 16.13 13.52
N THR A 6 16.74 15.86 12.21
CA THR A 6 15.54 15.78 11.36
C THR A 6 14.69 14.58 11.73
N LEU A 7 15.30 13.41 11.96
CA LEU A 7 14.59 12.21 12.42
C LEU A 7 13.96 12.43 13.80
N GLY A 8 14.71 13.01 14.75
CA GLY A 8 14.19 13.34 16.08
C GLY A 8 12.98 14.28 16.02
N ARG A 9 13.05 15.33 15.17
CA ARG A 9 11.94 16.26 14.98
C ARG A 9 10.72 15.58 14.33
N ARG A 10 10.93 14.68 13.39
CA ARG A 10 9.82 13.90 12.79
C ARG A 10 9.19 12.97 13.80
N LEU A 11 9.96 12.25 14.61
CA LEU A 11 9.45 11.38 15.65
C LEU A 11 8.64 12.16 16.70
N LEU A 12 9.07 13.36 17.09
CA LEU A 12 8.33 14.24 18.00
C LEU A 12 6.96 14.66 17.46
N VAL A 13 6.78 14.70 16.14
CA VAL A 13 5.48 15.01 15.52
C VAL A 13 4.66 13.74 15.32
N VAL A 14 5.27 12.64 14.91
CA VAL A 14 4.57 11.37 14.62
C VAL A 14 4.06 10.71 15.90
N ALA A 15 4.83 10.73 17.00
CA ALA A 15 4.44 10.09 18.25
C ALA A 15 3.11 10.60 18.83
N PRO A 16 2.87 11.91 18.97
CA PRO A 16 1.58 12.41 19.43
C PRO A 16 0.43 12.11 18.45
N ILE A 17 0.67 12.13 17.14
CA ILE A 17 -0.34 11.75 16.14
C ILE A 17 -0.75 10.28 16.35
N LEU A 18 0.22 9.38 16.48
CA LEU A 18 -0.04 7.97 16.74
C LEU A 18 -0.76 7.77 18.06
N ALA A 19 -0.40 8.51 19.11
CA ALA A 19 -1.07 8.46 20.41
C ALA A 19 -2.54 8.90 20.30
N VAL A 20 -2.83 9.99 19.61
CA VAL A 20 -4.21 10.47 19.39
C VAL A 20 -5.01 9.48 18.56
N VAL A 21 -4.47 9.00 17.44
CA VAL A 21 -5.16 8.04 16.57
C VAL A 21 -5.42 6.73 17.30
N SER A 22 -4.44 6.18 18.04
CA SER A 22 -4.63 4.94 18.79
C SER A 22 -5.65 5.12 19.92
N MET A 23 -5.66 6.27 20.60
CA MET A 23 -6.66 6.58 21.64
C MET A 23 -8.07 6.68 21.05
N LEU A 24 -8.22 7.34 19.88
CA LEU A 24 -9.52 7.45 19.20
C LEU A 24 -10.03 6.08 18.76
N LEU A 25 -9.17 5.27 18.12
CA LEU A 25 -9.53 3.92 17.69
C LEU A 25 -9.87 3.02 18.89
N PHE A 26 -9.05 3.06 19.94
CA PHE A 26 -9.31 2.30 21.17
C PHE A 26 -10.66 2.66 21.78
N THR A 27 -10.93 3.95 21.91
CA THR A 27 -12.20 4.44 22.47
C THR A 27 -13.38 4.07 21.59
N ALA A 28 -13.27 4.27 20.26
CA ALA A 28 -14.32 3.91 19.31
C ALA A 28 -14.68 2.41 19.40
N LEU A 29 -13.69 1.53 19.47
CA LEU A 29 -13.91 0.08 19.59
C LEU A 29 -14.54 -0.30 20.93
N ARG A 30 -14.34 0.48 22.01
CA ARG A 30 -14.92 0.24 23.33
C ARG A 30 -16.36 0.77 23.50
N ILE A 31 -16.73 1.76 22.70
CA ILE A 31 -18.09 2.31 22.68
C ILE A 31 -19.05 1.43 21.84
N LEU A 32 -18.52 0.64 20.92
CA LEU A 32 -19.35 -0.29 20.15
C LEU A 32 -20.12 -1.23 21.08
N PRO A 33 -21.43 -1.54 20.79
CA PRO A 33 -22.26 -2.41 21.60
C PRO A 33 -21.88 -3.89 21.44
N VAL A 34 -20.58 -4.17 21.49
CA VAL A 34 -20.01 -5.51 21.37
C VAL A 34 -19.17 -5.77 22.61
N ASP A 35 -19.48 -6.84 23.34
CA ASP A 35 -18.72 -7.24 24.51
C ASP A 35 -17.51 -8.14 24.12
N PRO A 36 -16.26 -7.63 24.19
CA PRO A 36 -15.08 -8.43 23.87
C PRO A 36 -14.92 -9.67 24.76
N ALA A 37 -15.38 -9.60 26.03
CA ALA A 37 -15.34 -10.74 26.93
C ALA A 37 -16.28 -11.85 26.45
N ALA A 38 -17.51 -11.51 26.06
CA ALA A 38 -18.46 -12.48 25.53
C ALA A 38 -17.96 -13.10 24.23
N MET A 39 -17.36 -12.29 23.33
CA MET A 39 -16.79 -12.80 22.05
C MET A 39 -15.57 -13.71 22.24
N SER A 40 -14.81 -13.55 23.30
CA SER A 40 -13.64 -14.38 23.60
C SER A 40 -13.99 -15.75 24.15
N MET A 41 -15.23 -15.92 24.64
CA MET A 41 -15.73 -17.14 25.29
C MET A 41 -16.50 -18.03 24.31
N PRO A 42 -16.65 -19.35 24.58
CA PRO A 42 -17.52 -20.21 23.81
C PRO A 42 -18.98 -19.75 23.89
N PRO A 43 -19.83 -20.05 22.87
CA PRO A 43 -21.25 -19.71 22.89
C PRO A 43 -22.03 -20.31 24.07
N THR A 44 -21.48 -21.34 24.70
CA THR A 44 -22.04 -22.05 25.87
C THR A 44 -21.64 -21.43 27.20
N ALA A 45 -20.83 -20.37 27.19
CA ALA A 45 -20.34 -19.75 28.43
C ALA A 45 -21.48 -19.13 29.24
N THR A 46 -21.44 -19.36 30.54
CA THR A 46 -22.40 -18.77 31.49
C THR A 46 -22.13 -17.28 31.69
N LYS A 47 -23.13 -16.55 32.14
CA LYS A 47 -22.98 -15.12 32.49
C LYS A 47 -21.87 -14.88 33.51
N MET A 48 -21.68 -15.81 34.45
CA MET A 48 -20.63 -15.75 35.48
C MET A 48 -19.24 -15.86 34.89
N GLU A 49 -19.05 -16.75 33.92
CA GLU A 49 -17.77 -16.94 33.20
C GLU A 49 -17.44 -15.71 32.34
N ILE A 50 -18.43 -15.14 31.65
CA ILE A 50 -18.26 -13.89 30.87
C ILE A 50 -17.87 -12.73 31.79
N GLU A 51 -18.50 -12.61 32.96
CA GLU A 51 -18.19 -11.56 33.93
C GLU A 51 -16.80 -11.75 34.54
N ALA A 52 -16.39 -12.98 34.80
CA ALA A 52 -15.03 -13.28 35.24
C ALA A 52 -13.98 -12.93 34.13
N ALA A 53 -14.26 -13.26 32.89
CA ALA A 53 -13.43 -12.88 31.74
C ALA A 53 -13.36 -11.34 31.58
N ARG A 54 -14.48 -10.63 31.75
CA ARG A 54 -14.55 -9.16 31.71
C ARG A 54 -13.60 -8.53 32.75
N ARG A 55 -13.63 -9.02 34.00
CA ARG A 55 -12.71 -8.54 35.06
C ARG A 55 -11.26 -8.92 34.76
N ALA A 56 -11.00 -10.14 34.30
CA ALA A 56 -9.66 -10.57 33.94
C ALA A 56 -9.05 -9.74 32.80
N MET A 57 -9.87 -9.25 31.85
CA MET A 57 -9.47 -8.34 30.78
C MET A 57 -9.43 -6.87 31.21
N GLY A 58 -9.78 -6.54 32.46
CA GLY A 58 -9.84 -5.16 32.96
C GLY A 58 -10.89 -4.27 32.27
N LEU A 59 -11.94 -4.87 31.71
CA LEU A 59 -13.01 -4.15 31.00
C LEU A 59 -13.99 -3.43 31.93
N ASP A 60 -13.90 -3.69 33.23
CA ASP A 60 -14.64 -3.02 34.31
C ASP A 60 -13.99 -1.71 34.76
N ARG A 61 -12.77 -1.41 34.30
CA ARG A 61 -12.02 -0.20 34.67
C ARG A 61 -12.42 1.01 33.80
N PRO A 62 -12.15 2.25 34.27
CA PRO A 62 -12.35 3.45 33.45
C PRO A 62 -11.56 3.38 32.13
N LEU A 63 -12.12 3.92 31.03
CA LEU A 63 -11.48 3.88 29.69
C LEU A 63 -10.03 4.38 29.65
N PRO A 64 -9.65 5.49 30.34
CA PRO A 64 -8.26 5.95 30.35
C PRO A 64 -7.28 4.92 30.96
N GLU A 65 -7.73 4.20 32.00
CA GLU A 65 -6.91 3.16 32.65
C GLU A 65 -6.75 1.95 31.74
N GLN A 66 -7.84 1.51 31.08
CA GLN A 66 -7.80 0.45 30.08
C GLN A 66 -6.83 0.77 28.95
N TYR A 67 -6.86 2.03 28.44
CA TYR A 67 -5.93 2.48 27.40
C TYR A 67 -4.49 2.48 27.88
N GLY A 68 -4.22 2.97 29.08
CA GLY A 68 -2.87 2.96 29.66
C GLY A 68 -2.28 1.56 29.83
N ILE A 69 -3.10 0.59 30.27
CA ILE A 69 -2.70 -0.81 30.41
C ILE A 69 -2.42 -1.40 29.02
N TRP A 70 -3.32 -1.21 28.06
CA TRP A 70 -3.16 -1.68 26.69
C TRP A 70 -1.90 -1.09 26.04
N LEU A 71 -1.68 0.21 26.14
CA LEU A 71 -0.50 0.86 25.61
C LEU A 71 0.80 0.33 26.25
N GLY A 72 0.76 0.06 27.55
CA GLY A 72 1.89 -0.55 28.28
C GLY A 72 2.22 -1.95 27.76
N HIS A 73 1.23 -2.76 27.38
CA HIS A 73 1.43 -4.07 26.74
C HIS A 73 2.01 -3.92 25.34
N VAL A 74 1.44 -3.02 24.52
CA VAL A 74 1.91 -2.75 23.14
C VAL A 74 3.37 -2.29 23.12
N LEU A 75 3.77 -1.39 24.03
CA LEU A 75 5.15 -0.92 24.13
C LEU A 75 6.16 -2.01 24.56
N ARG A 76 5.67 -3.11 25.15
CA ARG A 76 6.48 -4.30 25.49
C ARG A 76 6.44 -5.37 24.39
N GLY A 77 5.75 -5.10 23.26
CA GLY A 77 5.60 -6.03 22.14
C GLY A 77 4.46 -7.04 22.32
N ASP A 78 3.65 -6.91 23.36
CA ASP A 78 2.44 -7.71 23.55
C ASP A 78 1.24 -7.00 22.92
N PHE A 79 0.91 -7.41 21.69
CA PHE A 79 -0.26 -6.91 20.94
C PHE A 79 -1.57 -7.64 21.29
N GLY A 80 -1.53 -8.54 22.27
CA GLY A 80 -2.66 -9.34 22.68
C GLY A 80 -3.01 -10.47 21.72
N ARG A 81 -4.21 -10.99 21.88
CA ARG A 81 -4.75 -12.09 21.05
C ARG A 81 -5.94 -11.63 20.22
N SER A 82 -6.01 -12.09 18.99
CA SER A 82 -7.17 -11.88 18.13
C SER A 82 -8.39 -12.60 18.70
N ILE A 83 -9.48 -11.89 18.90
CA ILE A 83 -10.74 -12.44 19.40
C ILE A 83 -11.31 -13.45 18.39
N HIS A 84 -11.23 -13.13 17.10
CA HIS A 84 -11.79 -13.95 16.02
C HIS A 84 -10.93 -15.19 15.71
N LEU A 85 -9.62 -15.00 15.54
CA LEU A 85 -8.70 -16.08 15.15
C LEU A 85 -8.11 -16.82 16.36
N ARG A 86 -8.28 -16.32 17.59
CA ARG A 86 -7.77 -16.88 18.85
C ARG A 86 -6.26 -17.14 18.86
N ARG A 87 -5.52 -16.40 18.02
CA ARG A 87 -4.05 -16.45 17.89
C ARG A 87 -3.41 -15.15 18.36
N PRO A 88 -2.13 -15.15 18.78
CA PRO A 88 -1.40 -13.92 19.08
C PRO A 88 -1.38 -12.97 17.88
N VAL A 89 -1.68 -11.69 18.11
CA VAL A 89 -1.71 -10.68 17.02
C VAL A 89 -0.32 -10.50 16.41
N ALA A 90 0.74 -10.59 17.21
CA ALA A 90 2.12 -10.49 16.71
C ALA A 90 2.44 -11.55 15.63
N GLU A 91 1.98 -12.80 15.84
CA GLU A 91 2.16 -13.88 14.85
C GLU A 91 1.38 -13.59 13.57
N LEU A 92 0.11 -13.19 13.70
CA LEU A 92 -0.75 -12.87 12.54
C LEU A 92 -0.16 -11.75 11.69
N VAL A 93 0.33 -10.68 12.35
CA VAL A 93 0.98 -9.57 11.66
C VAL A 93 2.29 -10.04 11.02
N GLY A 94 3.10 -10.82 11.72
CA GLY A 94 4.36 -11.36 11.18
C GLY A 94 4.16 -12.26 9.94
N GLU A 95 3.05 -13.01 9.87
CA GLU A 95 2.72 -13.85 8.73
C GLU A 95 2.16 -13.07 7.52
N THR A 96 1.41 -11.98 7.77
CA THR A 96 0.70 -11.26 6.71
C THR A 96 1.44 -10.03 6.21
N LEU A 97 2.19 -9.34 7.08
CA LEU A 97 2.89 -8.09 6.75
C LEU A 97 3.91 -8.24 5.61
N PRO A 98 4.74 -9.31 5.55
CA PRO A 98 5.67 -9.50 4.43
C PRO A 98 4.95 -9.58 3.09
N ALA A 99 3.82 -10.31 3.01
CA ALA A 99 3.01 -10.42 1.80
C ALA A 99 2.44 -9.06 1.36
N THR A 100 1.98 -8.26 2.32
CA THR A 100 1.45 -6.92 2.06
C THR A 100 2.55 -5.99 1.53
N ILE A 101 3.74 -6.04 2.13
CA ILE A 101 4.88 -5.23 1.68
C ILE A 101 5.32 -5.61 0.27
N GLU A 102 5.44 -6.92 -0.03
CA GLU A 102 5.79 -7.40 -1.38
C GLU A 102 4.77 -6.91 -2.42
N LEU A 103 3.49 -7.07 -2.14
CA LEU A 103 2.43 -6.60 -3.03
C LEU A 103 2.47 -5.07 -3.20
N THR A 104 2.67 -4.33 -2.11
CA THR A 104 2.77 -2.86 -2.15
C THR A 104 3.93 -2.42 -3.04
N VAL A 105 5.12 -3.01 -2.88
CA VAL A 105 6.28 -2.69 -3.71
C VAL A 105 6.02 -2.98 -5.18
N CYS A 106 5.48 -4.17 -5.50
CA CYS A 106 5.13 -4.53 -6.88
C CYS A 106 4.06 -3.58 -7.47
N ALA A 107 3.02 -3.28 -6.72
CA ALA A 107 1.96 -2.35 -7.14
C ALA A 107 2.50 -0.92 -7.35
N MET A 108 3.39 -0.43 -6.49
CA MET A 108 4.03 0.89 -6.65
C MET A 108 4.92 0.94 -7.90
N LEU A 109 5.66 -0.13 -8.20
CA LEU A 109 6.46 -0.21 -9.43
C LEU A 109 5.56 -0.15 -10.67
N VAL A 110 4.44 -0.88 -10.68
CA VAL A 110 3.46 -0.84 -11.77
C VAL A 110 2.80 0.54 -11.85
N ALA A 111 2.33 1.10 -10.74
CA ALA A 111 1.73 2.44 -10.69
C ALA A 111 2.70 3.51 -11.19
N GLY A 112 3.96 3.45 -10.76
CA GLY A 112 5.02 4.35 -11.20
C GLY A 112 5.30 4.24 -12.69
N ALA A 113 5.44 3.01 -13.20
CA ALA A 113 5.67 2.77 -14.63
C ALA A 113 4.50 3.28 -15.49
N LEU A 114 3.27 2.91 -15.14
CA LEU A 114 2.06 3.37 -15.82
C LEU A 114 1.84 4.88 -15.65
N GLY A 115 2.10 5.40 -14.46
CA GLY A 115 1.97 6.82 -14.13
C GLY A 115 2.95 7.68 -14.92
N VAL A 116 4.21 7.29 -14.99
CA VAL A 116 5.23 8.01 -15.78
C VAL A 116 4.93 7.90 -17.27
N ALA A 117 4.66 6.69 -17.79
CA ALA A 117 4.33 6.51 -19.20
C ALA A 117 3.06 7.29 -19.61
N GLY A 118 2.01 7.21 -18.79
CA GLY A 118 0.76 7.95 -19.02
C GLY A 118 0.93 9.46 -18.89
N GLY A 119 1.71 9.95 -17.91
CA GLY A 119 2.01 11.37 -17.75
C GLY A 119 2.79 11.95 -18.92
N LEU A 120 3.78 11.21 -19.43
CA LEU A 120 4.50 11.57 -20.66
C LEU A 120 3.57 11.57 -21.88
N LEU A 121 2.68 10.58 -21.99
CA LEU A 121 1.69 10.51 -23.07
C LEU A 121 0.73 11.71 -23.02
N LEU A 122 0.15 12.01 -21.86
CA LEU A 122 -0.72 13.17 -21.66
C LEU A 122 -0.01 14.48 -22.03
N PHE A 123 1.27 14.61 -21.63
CA PHE A 123 2.08 15.76 -22.01
C PHE A 123 2.36 15.82 -23.52
N ALA A 124 2.61 14.68 -24.17
CA ALA A 124 2.84 14.62 -25.62
C ALA A 124 1.58 14.90 -26.44
N LEU A 125 0.39 14.64 -25.87
CA LEU A 125 -0.90 14.89 -26.50
C LEU A 125 -1.42 16.31 -26.24
N ARG A 126 -0.74 17.14 -25.45
CA ARG A 126 -1.14 18.52 -25.18
C ARG A 126 -1.31 19.29 -26.48
N ASP A 127 -2.27 20.15 -26.52
CA ASP A 127 -2.61 21.00 -27.68
C ASP A 127 -3.05 20.19 -28.93
N ARG A 128 -3.37 18.89 -28.76
CA ARG A 128 -3.86 18.02 -29.83
C ARG A 128 -5.33 17.65 -29.61
N ALA A 129 -6.02 17.31 -30.70
CA ALA A 129 -7.43 16.89 -30.65
C ALA A 129 -7.69 15.68 -29.74
N LEU A 130 -6.67 14.85 -29.44
CA LEU A 130 -6.77 13.69 -28.56
C LEU A 130 -6.58 14.01 -27.07
N GLU A 131 -6.17 15.21 -26.72
CA GLU A 131 -5.96 15.60 -25.31
C GLU A 131 -7.20 15.42 -24.44
N PRO A 132 -8.40 15.90 -24.83
CA PRO A 132 -9.61 15.71 -24.02
C PRO A 132 -9.98 14.25 -23.83
N VAL A 133 -9.74 13.40 -24.84
CA VAL A 133 -10.01 11.96 -24.77
C VAL A 133 -9.08 11.30 -23.75
N ALA A 134 -7.78 11.62 -23.80
CA ALA A 134 -6.80 11.06 -22.87
C ALA A 134 -7.05 11.51 -21.42
N GLU A 135 -7.44 12.78 -21.20
CA GLU A 135 -7.82 13.29 -19.88
C GLU A 135 -9.09 12.63 -19.34
N THR A 136 -10.10 12.47 -20.19
CA THR A 136 -11.33 11.76 -19.82
C THR A 136 -11.02 10.31 -19.49
N GLY A 137 -10.18 9.62 -20.26
CA GLY A 137 -9.72 8.27 -19.96
C GLY A 137 -9.04 8.17 -18.60
N THR A 138 -8.14 9.11 -18.27
CA THR A 138 -7.49 9.17 -16.96
C THR A 138 -8.49 9.38 -15.82
N THR A 139 -9.53 10.20 -16.07
CA THR A 139 -10.60 10.44 -15.09
C THR A 139 -11.45 9.18 -14.87
N LEU A 140 -11.76 8.45 -15.93
CA LEU A 140 -12.49 7.18 -15.85
C LEU A 140 -11.70 6.12 -15.07
N LEU A 141 -10.38 6.03 -15.29
CA LEU A 141 -9.52 5.12 -14.50
C LEU A 141 -9.60 5.41 -12.99
N MET A 142 -9.67 6.68 -12.60
CA MET A 142 -9.82 7.09 -11.18
C MET A 142 -11.21 6.81 -10.61
N SER A 143 -12.24 6.78 -11.46
CA SER A 143 -13.62 6.61 -11.01
C SER A 143 -13.97 5.17 -10.64
N ILE A 144 -13.15 4.21 -11.08
CA ILE A 144 -13.35 2.79 -10.81
C ILE A 144 -12.55 2.42 -9.55
N PRO A 145 -13.21 1.95 -8.47
CA PRO A 145 -12.53 1.46 -7.28
C PRO A 145 -11.56 0.31 -7.59
N GLU A 146 -10.45 0.24 -6.86
CA GLU A 146 -9.39 -0.75 -7.08
C GLU A 146 -9.86 -2.20 -7.03
N PHE A 147 -10.83 -2.52 -6.18
CA PHE A 147 -11.36 -3.88 -6.08
C PHE A 147 -12.14 -4.30 -7.33
N LEU A 148 -12.77 -3.36 -8.05
CA LEU A 148 -13.44 -3.66 -9.32
C LEU A 148 -12.42 -3.97 -10.42
N TRP A 149 -11.27 -3.29 -10.44
CA TRP A 149 -10.17 -3.67 -11.33
C TRP A 149 -9.68 -5.08 -11.03
N ALA A 150 -9.52 -5.43 -9.74
CA ALA A 150 -9.12 -6.77 -9.34
C ALA A 150 -10.14 -7.83 -9.80
N LEU A 151 -11.44 -7.60 -9.58
CA LEU A 151 -12.50 -8.51 -10.03
C LEU A 151 -12.54 -8.65 -11.55
N LEU A 152 -12.39 -7.55 -12.29
CA LEU A 152 -12.36 -7.56 -13.76
C LEU A 152 -11.16 -8.39 -14.26
N PHE A 153 -9.97 -8.21 -13.67
CA PHE A 153 -8.78 -8.95 -14.08
C PHE A 153 -8.87 -10.43 -13.73
N ILE A 154 -9.38 -10.79 -12.57
CA ILE A 154 -9.66 -12.17 -12.20
C ILE A 154 -10.63 -12.78 -13.20
N PHE A 155 -11.73 -12.09 -13.51
CA PHE A 155 -12.72 -12.61 -14.45
C PHE A 155 -12.15 -12.80 -15.85
N VAL A 156 -11.46 -11.79 -16.40
CA VAL A 156 -10.94 -11.85 -17.76
C VAL A 156 -9.75 -12.80 -17.86
N PHE A 157 -8.71 -12.61 -17.06
CA PHE A 157 -7.44 -13.33 -17.19
C PHE A 157 -7.43 -14.65 -16.42
N GLY A 158 -8.16 -14.72 -15.30
CA GLY A 158 -8.21 -15.93 -14.47
C GLY A 158 -9.28 -16.91 -14.94
N VAL A 159 -10.49 -16.44 -15.24
CA VAL A 159 -11.64 -17.31 -15.54
C VAL A 159 -11.87 -17.50 -17.03
N LEU A 160 -11.98 -16.41 -17.81
CA LEU A 160 -12.28 -16.49 -19.26
C LEU A 160 -11.09 -16.99 -20.07
N LEU A 161 -9.93 -16.37 -19.89
CA LEU A 161 -8.71 -16.70 -20.65
C LEU A 161 -7.90 -17.82 -20.01
N GLN A 162 -8.08 -18.06 -18.71
CA GLN A 162 -7.32 -19.04 -17.91
C GLN A 162 -5.79 -18.86 -18.08
N ALA A 163 -5.36 -17.62 -18.27
CA ALA A 163 -3.97 -17.28 -18.59
C ALA A 163 -3.13 -16.94 -17.37
N MET A 164 -3.77 -16.55 -16.25
CA MET A 164 -3.08 -16.09 -15.05
C MET A 164 -3.68 -16.72 -13.78
N PRO A 165 -2.85 -17.10 -12.80
CA PRO A 165 -3.32 -17.57 -11.52
C PRO A 165 -3.96 -16.41 -10.73
N PHE A 166 -5.05 -16.71 -10.01
CA PHE A 166 -5.80 -15.72 -9.23
C PHE A 166 -6.05 -16.14 -7.79
N THR A 167 -5.49 -17.27 -7.34
CA THR A 167 -5.58 -17.77 -5.97
C THR A 167 -4.22 -18.18 -5.44
N GLY A 168 -3.99 -17.90 -4.15
CA GLY A 168 -2.71 -18.25 -3.51
C GLY A 168 -1.60 -17.26 -3.82
N ARG A 169 -0.39 -17.58 -3.39
CA ARG A 169 0.84 -16.79 -3.61
C ARG A 169 1.84 -17.50 -4.52
N ILE A 170 1.71 -18.83 -4.66
CA ILE A 170 2.50 -19.73 -5.52
C ILE A 170 1.62 -20.88 -5.99
N ALA A 171 2.06 -21.57 -7.02
CA ALA A 171 1.34 -22.72 -7.57
C ALA A 171 1.15 -23.84 -6.51
N PRO A 172 -0.01 -24.53 -6.54
CA PRO A 172 -0.27 -25.64 -5.63
C PRO A 172 0.83 -26.71 -5.71
N GLY A 173 1.24 -27.21 -4.54
CA GLY A 173 2.29 -28.22 -4.42
C GLY A 173 3.71 -27.69 -4.28
N LEU A 174 3.97 -26.43 -4.62
CA LEU A 174 5.26 -25.80 -4.32
C LEU A 174 5.35 -25.44 -2.82
N ARG A 175 6.52 -25.68 -2.25
CA ARG A 175 6.81 -25.32 -0.85
C ARG A 175 8.17 -24.65 -0.77
N LEU A 176 8.26 -23.58 0.00
CA LEU A 176 9.48 -22.84 0.28
C LEU A 176 9.68 -22.77 1.80
N PRO A 177 10.87 -23.07 2.34
CA PRO A 177 11.20 -22.75 3.71
C PRO A 177 11.14 -21.23 3.92
N SER A 178 10.46 -20.79 4.97
CA SER A 178 10.44 -19.38 5.33
C SER A 178 11.74 -19.04 6.05
N VAL A 179 12.53 -18.15 5.47
CA VAL A 179 13.77 -17.61 6.03
C VAL A 179 13.54 -16.20 6.59
N THR A 180 12.96 -15.33 5.77
CA THR A 180 12.68 -13.93 6.12
C THR A 180 11.17 -13.65 6.25
N GLY A 181 10.33 -14.54 5.71
CA GLY A 181 8.89 -14.35 5.58
C GLY A 181 8.47 -13.66 4.28
N PHE A 182 9.42 -13.06 3.54
CA PHE A 182 9.20 -12.48 2.22
C PHE A 182 9.37 -13.57 1.16
N LEU A 183 8.29 -13.93 0.47
CA LEU A 183 8.29 -15.06 -0.45
C LEU A 183 9.25 -14.87 -1.64
N LEU A 184 9.24 -13.68 -2.24
CA LEU A 184 10.12 -13.37 -3.38
C LEU A 184 11.59 -13.37 -2.95
N LEU A 185 11.89 -12.78 -1.79
CA LEU A 185 13.25 -12.74 -1.26
C LEU A 185 13.72 -14.15 -0.86
N ASP A 186 12.88 -14.93 -0.18
CA ASP A 186 13.20 -16.29 0.25
C ASP A 186 13.43 -17.20 -0.96
N ALA A 187 12.66 -17.05 -2.06
CA ALA A 187 12.86 -17.80 -3.29
C ALA A 187 14.24 -17.52 -3.92
N VAL A 188 14.70 -16.26 -3.88
CA VAL A 188 16.06 -15.89 -4.33
C VAL A 188 17.11 -16.45 -3.41
N LEU A 189 16.97 -16.29 -2.09
CA LEU A 189 17.96 -16.75 -1.09
C LEU A 189 18.16 -18.26 -1.09
N VAL A 190 17.09 -19.03 -1.31
CA VAL A 190 17.11 -20.51 -1.36
C VAL A 190 17.52 -21.02 -2.76
N GLY A 191 17.61 -20.13 -3.76
CA GLY A 191 18.00 -20.50 -5.13
C GLY A 191 16.91 -21.31 -5.86
N ARG A 192 15.63 -20.96 -5.67
CA ARG A 192 14.47 -21.63 -6.29
C ARG A 192 13.81 -20.73 -7.35
N PRO A 193 14.36 -20.66 -8.57
CA PRO A 193 13.83 -19.82 -9.65
C PRO A 193 12.41 -20.25 -10.09
N ASP A 194 12.06 -21.51 -9.97
CA ASP A 194 10.72 -22.04 -10.22
C ASP A 194 9.66 -21.42 -9.30
N ILE A 195 9.98 -21.29 -8.01
CA ILE A 195 9.11 -20.65 -7.02
C ILE A 195 9.05 -19.15 -7.24
N LEU A 196 10.20 -18.54 -7.55
CA LEU A 196 10.26 -17.09 -7.86
C LEU A 196 9.37 -16.76 -9.05
N ALA A 197 9.46 -17.52 -10.15
CA ALA A 197 8.63 -17.34 -11.33
C ALA A 197 7.14 -17.48 -10.99
N SER A 198 6.79 -18.55 -10.27
CA SER A 198 5.40 -18.77 -9.83
C SER A 198 4.89 -17.62 -8.94
N ALA A 199 5.70 -17.15 -7.98
CA ALA A 199 5.32 -16.05 -7.11
C ALA A 199 5.10 -14.74 -7.89
N LEU A 200 5.97 -14.44 -8.86
CA LEU A 200 5.80 -13.28 -9.75
C LEU A 200 4.52 -13.38 -10.59
N GLU A 201 4.20 -14.55 -11.14
CA GLU A 201 2.95 -14.76 -11.87
C GLU A 201 1.72 -14.47 -10.99
N HIS A 202 1.70 -14.92 -9.74
CA HIS A 202 0.59 -14.66 -8.80
C HIS A 202 0.51 -13.20 -8.38
N MET A 203 1.60 -12.44 -8.48
CA MET A 203 1.65 -11.01 -8.19
C MET A 203 1.13 -10.14 -9.35
N VAL A 204 1.05 -10.66 -10.60
CA VAL A 204 0.69 -9.84 -11.78
C VAL A 204 -0.68 -9.21 -11.64
N LEU A 205 -1.73 -10.00 -11.44
CA LEU A 205 -3.10 -9.48 -11.40
C LEU A 205 -3.33 -8.49 -10.25
N PRO A 206 -2.95 -8.78 -8.99
CA PRO A 206 -3.17 -7.84 -7.91
C PRO A 206 -2.31 -6.57 -8.03
N SER A 207 -1.06 -6.69 -8.53
CA SER A 207 -0.21 -5.51 -8.75
C SER A 207 -0.71 -4.63 -9.88
N LEU A 208 -1.27 -5.21 -10.96
CA LEU A 208 -1.91 -4.46 -12.05
C LEU A 208 -3.17 -3.75 -11.56
N ALA A 209 -4.02 -4.42 -10.78
CA ALA A 209 -5.25 -3.83 -10.26
C ALA A 209 -4.97 -2.59 -9.42
N LEU A 210 -4.06 -2.72 -8.45
CA LEU A 210 -3.62 -1.59 -7.62
C LEU A 210 -2.84 -0.55 -8.45
N GLY A 211 -1.95 -1.00 -9.33
CA GLY A 211 -1.14 -0.13 -10.16
C GLY A 211 -1.98 0.78 -11.06
N ILE A 212 -3.01 0.26 -11.71
CA ILE A 212 -3.93 1.05 -12.55
C ILE A 212 -4.75 2.02 -11.71
N ALA A 213 -5.20 1.63 -10.53
CA ALA A 213 -5.95 2.51 -9.64
C ALA A 213 -5.11 3.70 -9.14
N PHE A 214 -3.81 3.49 -8.86
CA PHE A 214 -2.92 4.52 -8.33
C PHE A 214 -2.09 5.27 -9.39
N ALA A 215 -2.06 4.82 -10.65
CA ALA A 215 -1.34 5.50 -11.72
C ALA A 215 -1.88 6.89 -12.10
N PRO A 216 -3.21 7.16 -12.16
CA PRO A 216 -3.73 8.43 -12.63
C PRO A 216 -3.31 9.67 -11.84
N PRO A 217 -3.25 9.67 -10.50
CA PRO A 217 -2.67 10.78 -9.74
C PRO A 217 -1.22 11.09 -10.16
N ILE A 218 -0.40 10.05 -10.37
CA ILE A 218 0.98 10.17 -10.83
C ILE A 218 1.03 10.78 -12.24
N MET A 219 0.17 10.32 -13.15
CA MET A 219 0.06 10.87 -14.51
C MET A 219 -0.21 12.37 -14.50
N ARG A 220 -1.18 12.82 -13.67
CA ARG A 220 -1.58 14.22 -13.58
C ARG A 220 -0.49 15.11 -12.99
N VAL A 221 0.13 14.66 -11.89
CA VAL A 221 1.22 15.41 -11.24
C VAL A 221 2.41 15.56 -12.19
N LEU A 222 2.81 14.46 -12.86
CA LEU A 222 3.91 14.52 -13.81
C LEU A 222 3.60 15.42 -15.00
N ARG A 223 2.38 15.33 -15.59
CA ARG A 223 1.96 16.21 -16.68
C ARG A 223 2.01 17.68 -16.25
N ALA A 224 1.44 18.03 -15.10
CA ALA A 224 1.45 19.40 -14.59
C ALA A 224 2.89 19.91 -14.39
N SER A 225 3.74 19.12 -13.73
CA SER A 225 5.14 19.49 -13.51
C SER A 225 5.92 19.63 -14.82
N LEU A 226 5.64 18.82 -15.83
CA LEU A 226 6.24 18.96 -17.17
C LEU A 226 5.81 20.24 -17.85
N LEU A 227 4.54 20.65 -17.73
CA LEU A 227 4.04 21.89 -18.29
C LEU A 227 4.75 23.09 -17.64
N ASP A 228 4.89 23.09 -16.31
CA ASP A 228 5.59 24.17 -15.59
C ASP A 228 7.06 24.25 -16.03
N VAL A 229 7.76 23.11 -16.04
CA VAL A 229 9.18 23.03 -16.42
C VAL A 229 9.42 23.48 -17.86
N TYR A 230 8.50 23.23 -18.78
CA TYR A 230 8.64 23.62 -20.20
C TYR A 230 8.58 25.12 -20.43
N HIS A 231 8.12 25.91 -19.44
CA HIS A 231 8.14 27.37 -19.47
C HIS A 231 9.45 27.99 -18.92
N GLU A 232 10.33 27.18 -18.35
CA GLU A 232 11.59 27.62 -17.77
C GLU A 232 12.62 28.06 -18.83
N ASP A 233 13.41 29.09 -18.50
CA ASP A 233 14.40 29.66 -19.42
C ASP A 233 15.45 28.69 -19.90
N TYR A 234 15.86 27.72 -19.08
CA TYR A 234 16.87 26.72 -19.49
C TYR A 234 16.34 25.80 -20.60
N ILE A 235 15.05 25.50 -20.66
CA ILE A 235 14.41 24.76 -21.76
C ILE A 235 14.46 25.59 -23.04
N ARG A 236 14.17 26.89 -22.96
CA ARG A 236 14.28 27.80 -24.10
C ARG A 236 15.71 27.86 -24.62
N GLN A 237 16.71 27.96 -23.74
CA GLN A 237 18.12 27.92 -24.10
C GLN A 237 18.53 26.59 -24.75
N ALA A 238 18.01 25.46 -24.27
CA ALA A 238 18.26 24.15 -24.86
C ALA A 238 17.76 24.07 -26.33
N ARG A 239 16.58 24.64 -26.61
CA ARG A 239 16.05 24.77 -27.99
C ARG A 239 16.93 25.67 -28.87
N LEU A 240 17.38 26.81 -28.35
CA LEU A 240 18.28 27.71 -29.07
C LEU A 240 19.63 27.06 -29.42
N ARG A 241 20.07 26.07 -28.61
CA ARG A 241 21.27 25.26 -28.89
C ARG A 241 21.00 24.13 -29.88
N GLY A 242 19.80 24.00 -30.44
CA GLY A 242 19.45 22.99 -31.44
C GLY A 242 19.21 21.58 -30.88
N LEU A 243 18.96 21.43 -29.58
CA LEU A 243 18.62 20.11 -29.03
C LEU A 243 17.22 19.67 -29.48
N SER A 244 17.08 18.39 -29.80
CA SER A 244 15.78 17.81 -30.18
C SER A 244 14.79 17.81 -29.01
N GLU A 245 13.50 18.00 -29.27
CA GLU A 245 12.43 18.00 -28.24
C GLU A 245 12.44 16.73 -27.38
N THR A 246 12.72 15.55 -27.98
CA THR A 246 12.83 14.29 -27.24
C THR A 246 13.98 14.33 -26.24
N ARG A 247 15.13 14.90 -26.61
CA ARG A 247 16.28 15.04 -25.72
C ARG A 247 16.01 16.07 -24.63
N ILE A 248 15.33 17.16 -24.95
CA ILE A 248 14.87 18.17 -23.98
C ILE A 248 13.92 17.53 -22.97
N LEU A 249 12.93 16.78 -23.44
CA LEU A 249 11.94 16.11 -22.61
C LEU A 249 12.61 15.10 -21.64
N LEU A 250 13.34 14.13 -22.18
CA LEU A 250 13.84 13.00 -21.38
C LEU A 250 15.07 13.35 -20.53
N ALA A 251 15.99 14.18 -21.03
CA ALA A 251 17.25 14.46 -20.34
C ALA A 251 17.21 15.72 -19.47
N HIS A 252 16.35 16.70 -19.79
CA HIS A 252 16.33 17.98 -19.10
C HIS A 252 15.02 18.20 -18.32
N ALA A 253 13.86 18.07 -18.98
CA ALA A 253 12.58 18.38 -18.35
C ALA A 253 12.14 17.30 -17.35
N LEU A 254 12.16 16.02 -17.75
CA LEU A 254 11.69 14.92 -16.92
C LEU A 254 12.44 14.83 -15.59
N ARG A 255 13.75 15.09 -15.58
CA ARG A 255 14.56 15.04 -14.36
C ARG A 255 14.06 16.02 -13.29
N ASN A 256 13.65 17.22 -13.70
CA ASN A 256 13.15 18.25 -12.77
C ASN A 256 11.67 18.03 -12.47
N ALA A 257 10.86 17.66 -13.46
CA ALA A 257 9.45 17.38 -13.31
C ALA A 257 9.15 16.11 -12.48
N ALA A 258 10.11 15.19 -12.35
CA ALA A 258 9.94 13.96 -11.57
C ALA A 258 9.94 14.22 -10.04
N LEU A 259 10.50 15.31 -9.54
CA LEU A 259 10.60 15.54 -8.09
C LEU A 259 9.24 15.56 -7.36
N PRO A 260 8.22 16.32 -7.80
CA PRO A 260 6.89 16.28 -7.18
C PRO A 260 6.23 14.89 -7.32
N THR A 261 6.46 14.22 -8.44
CA THR A 261 5.94 12.86 -8.69
C THR A 261 6.53 11.84 -7.71
N LEU A 262 7.84 11.88 -7.47
CA LEU A 262 8.52 11.03 -6.49
C LEU A 262 8.04 11.33 -5.06
N THR A 263 7.79 12.58 -4.72
CA THR A 263 7.24 12.97 -3.42
C THR A 263 5.81 12.45 -3.22
N LEU A 264 5.02 12.35 -4.29
CA LEU A 264 3.67 11.77 -4.24
C LEU A 264 3.72 10.24 -4.00
N MET A 265 4.76 9.58 -4.50
CA MET A 265 4.92 8.12 -4.38
C MET A 265 5.54 7.67 -3.05
N GLY A 266 6.22 8.54 -2.31
CA GLY A 266 6.89 8.27 -1.03
C GLY A 266 6.19 8.83 0.16
#